data_c29aa70cf7c1ee6bef7cb8d91be6655b
#
_entry.id   c29aa70cf7c1ee6bef7cb8d91be6655b
#
_cell.length_a   1.000
_cell.length_b   1.000
_cell.length_c   1.000
_cell.angle_alpha   90.00
_cell.angle_beta   90.00
_cell.angle_gamma   90.00
#
_symmetry.space_group_name_H-M   'P 1'
#
loop_
_entity.id
_entity.type
_entity.pdbx_description
1 polymer ?
#
loop_
_entity_poly.entity_id
_entity_poly.type
_entity_poly.pdbx_seq_one_letter_code
_entity_poly.pdbx_strand_id
1 'polypeptide(L)'
;MDNGKIRVRFAPSPTGLLHVGNARTALYNWLFARRTGGAFVLRIEDTDIERSSPRYERQLVEDLKWLGLDWDEGPNQVGTKGPGKGEFGPYRQSDRLQIYAEHAARLLGEGKAYRCFCSVEELEAERKALLENRLPQVYSGRCRNLTPKVIKRNLAANMSFSIRLKIGEEPLRFNDLVRGPVEFQTEAVSDPVLVRSGTEAQPGVPVYNYVVTVDDALMGITHVIRGDDHISNTPRQVAIYGAFGWQVPVFAHLSTILGADRERLSKRHGATSIATFREMGYLSEALVNYLAMLGWGAEDGKTEIFTLQEMVQQFSIERVTPSPAVFDFDKLNSLNRHYLKLASPVRLAALAWEYFGGLLPEKDVASDEVLVWFVRLLEMFVPSVDHLDRLTAKALFIFGFDPDVARARDENAALMTTDSARIVLAELAGRVRAHSLPVTPEIFKQWMEEIKVATGVKGTDLLHPVRIALTGTHSGPDLDKLVSVIEQGAALGLGVPTVRQRVERFVGV
;
A
#
# COMPACT_ATOMS: atom_id res chain seq x y z
N MET A 1 -27.64 -12.05 20.92
CA MET A 1 -26.62 -11.10 20.46
C MET A 1 -25.44 -11.27 21.38
N ASP A 2 -24.35 -11.70 20.83
CA ASP A 2 -23.14 -12.08 21.57
C ASP A 2 -22.56 -10.85 22.28
N ASN A 3 -22.47 -10.95 23.61
CA ASN A 3 -22.16 -9.83 24.50
C ASN A 3 -20.70 -9.40 24.36
N GLY A 4 -20.43 -8.31 23.68
CA GLY A 4 -19.24 -7.53 23.95
C GLY A 4 -18.02 -7.75 23.05
N LYS A 5 -18.06 -8.64 22.04
CA LYS A 5 -16.90 -8.79 21.13
C LYS A 5 -16.78 -7.60 20.18
N ILE A 6 -15.62 -6.95 20.19
CA ILE A 6 -15.31 -5.86 19.25
C ILE A 6 -15.35 -6.40 17.81
N ARG A 7 -16.03 -5.68 16.93
CA ARG A 7 -16.11 -5.98 15.49
C ARG A 7 -15.84 -4.73 14.69
N VAL A 8 -14.83 -4.80 13.85
CA VAL A 8 -14.42 -3.73 12.94
C VAL A 8 -14.42 -4.24 11.50
N ARG A 9 -14.37 -3.32 10.54
CA ARG A 9 -14.36 -3.72 9.14
C ARG A 9 -13.46 -2.83 8.29
N PHE A 10 -12.83 -3.45 7.30
CA PHE A 10 -12.34 -2.76 6.13
C PHE A 10 -13.31 -3.02 4.97
N ALA A 11 -13.81 -1.95 4.37
CA ALA A 11 -14.91 -2.00 3.41
C ALA A 11 -14.54 -1.25 2.11
N PRO A 12 -13.58 -1.78 1.34
CA PRO A 12 -13.11 -1.12 0.13
C PRO A 12 -14.04 -1.34 -1.06
N SER A 13 -14.12 -0.31 -1.93
CA SER A 13 -14.66 -0.46 -3.28
C SER A 13 -13.54 -0.88 -4.24
N PRO A 14 -13.70 -1.97 -5.03
CA PRO A 14 -12.66 -2.48 -5.92
C PRO A 14 -12.62 -1.68 -7.24
N THR A 15 -12.40 -0.38 -7.15
CA THR A 15 -12.40 0.58 -8.27
C THR A 15 -11.00 1.01 -8.70
N GLY A 16 -9.95 0.50 -8.03
CA GLY A 16 -8.55 0.84 -8.28
C GLY A 16 -7.60 0.06 -7.38
N LEU A 17 -6.30 0.35 -7.50
CA LEU A 17 -5.26 -0.24 -6.65
C LEU A 17 -5.40 0.24 -5.19
N LEU A 18 -4.99 -0.58 -4.25
CA LEU A 18 -4.98 -0.24 -2.83
C LEU A 18 -3.98 0.89 -2.55
N HIS A 19 -4.52 2.08 -2.25
CA HIS A 19 -3.73 3.25 -1.89
C HIS A 19 -3.24 3.16 -0.44
N VAL A 20 -2.08 3.75 -0.13
CA VAL A 20 -1.49 3.76 1.23
C VAL A 20 -2.46 4.28 2.32
N GLY A 21 -3.31 5.25 1.99
CA GLY A 21 -4.34 5.75 2.93
C GLY A 21 -5.36 4.69 3.32
N ASN A 22 -5.84 3.91 2.35
CA ASN A 22 -6.76 2.81 2.59
C ASN A 22 -6.04 1.63 3.26
N ALA A 23 -4.79 1.36 2.90
CA ALA A 23 -3.97 0.34 3.54
C ALA A 23 -3.73 0.67 5.03
N ARG A 24 -3.44 1.93 5.38
CA ARG A 24 -3.36 2.39 6.77
C ARG A 24 -4.70 2.19 7.51
N THR A 25 -5.80 2.51 6.85
CA THR A 25 -7.14 2.28 7.43
C THR A 25 -7.39 0.80 7.69
N ALA A 26 -7.03 -0.09 6.76
CA ALA A 26 -7.11 -1.54 6.95
C ALA A 26 -6.22 -1.99 8.11
N LEU A 27 -4.98 -1.52 8.16
CA LEU A 27 -4.02 -1.82 9.23
C LEU A 27 -4.55 -1.41 10.62
N TYR A 28 -5.11 -0.20 10.77
CA TYR A 28 -5.63 0.27 12.06
C TYR A 28 -6.85 -0.53 12.52
N ASN A 29 -7.74 -0.90 11.61
CA ASN A 29 -8.83 -1.82 11.91
C ASN A 29 -8.30 -3.19 12.37
N TRP A 30 -7.31 -3.72 11.64
CA TRP A 30 -6.69 -5.01 11.96
C TRP A 30 -5.98 -4.97 13.32
N LEU A 31 -5.15 -3.96 13.58
CA LEU A 31 -4.46 -3.78 14.87
C LEU A 31 -5.45 -3.67 16.02
N PHE A 32 -6.52 -2.89 15.85
CA PHE A 32 -7.55 -2.73 16.87
C PHE A 32 -8.28 -4.04 17.14
N ALA A 33 -8.65 -4.78 16.12
CA ALA A 33 -9.27 -6.12 16.28
C ALA A 33 -8.31 -7.08 17.00
N ARG A 34 -7.06 -7.18 16.58
CA ARG A 34 -6.09 -8.10 17.19
C ARG A 34 -5.78 -7.72 18.64
N ARG A 35 -5.65 -6.43 18.94
CA ARG A 35 -5.42 -5.90 20.30
C ARG A 35 -6.56 -6.23 21.25
N THR A 36 -7.80 -6.15 20.78
CA THR A 36 -9.01 -6.32 21.61
C THR A 36 -9.55 -7.75 21.60
N GLY A 37 -8.91 -8.68 20.89
CA GLY A 37 -9.46 -10.03 20.67
C GLY A 37 -10.77 -10.03 19.86
N GLY A 38 -10.99 -8.96 19.10
CA GLY A 38 -12.17 -8.73 18.26
C GLY A 38 -12.12 -9.46 16.91
N ALA A 39 -13.06 -9.13 16.04
CA ALA A 39 -13.12 -9.63 14.65
C ALA A 39 -12.83 -8.53 13.65
N PHE A 40 -11.99 -8.81 12.67
CA PHE A 40 -11.73 -7.98 11.51
C PHE A 40 -12.49 -8.52 10.30
N VAL A 41 -13.44 -7.75 9.79
CA VAL A 41 -14.32 -8.12 8.67
C VAL A 41 -13.82 -7.43 7.39
N LEU A 42 -13.67 -8.19 6.31
CA LEU A 42 -13.49 -7.65 4.96
C LEU A 42 -14.83 -7.66 4.23
N ARG A 43 -15.30 -6.48 3.81
CA ARG A 43 -16.52 -6.34 3.01
C ARG A 43 -16.21 -5.66 1.69
N ILE A 44 -16.66 -6.23 0.57
CA ILE A 44 -16.47 -5.66 -0.76
C ILE A 44 -17.66 -4.76 -1.12
N GLU A 45 -17.41 -3.48 -1.33
CA GLU A 45 -18.40 -2.47 -1.69
C GLU A 45 -18.40 -2.23 -3.20
N ASP A 46 -19.05 -3.13 -3.94
CA ASP A 46 -19.08 -3.21 -5.41
C ASP A 46 -20.42 -2.76 -6.04
N THR A 47 -21.18 -1.93 -5.34
CA THR A 47 -22.45 -1.39 -5.86
C THR A 47 -22.27 -0.44 -7.05
N ASP A 48 -21.08 0.13 -7.23
CA ASP A 48 -20.69 0.87 -8.43
C ASP A 48 -20.17 -0.11 -9.50
N ILE A 49 -21.10 -0.70 -10.25
CA ILE A 49 -20.82 -1.77 -11.22
C ILE A 49 -19.89 -1.28 -12.34
N GLU A 50 -20.01 -0.01 -12.77
CA GLU A 50 -19.22 0.54 -13.87
C GLU A 50 -17.72 0.65 -13.53
N ARG A 51 -17.40 0.99 -12.28
CA ARG A 51 -16.02 1.18 -11.82
C ARG A 51 -15.43 -0.03 -11.11
N SER A 52 -16.27 -0.95 -10.63
CA SER A 52 -15.81 -2.16 -9.91
C SER A 52 -15.28 -3.22 -10.87
N SER A 53 -14.15 -3.82 -10.53
CA SER A 53 -13.49 -4.82 -11.37
C SER A 53 -12.96 -6.01 -10.56
N PRO A 54 -13.19 -7.27 -11.02
CA PRO A 54 -12.60 -8.46 -10.39
C PRO A 54 -11.06 -8.43 -10.36
N ARG A 55 -10.43 -7.70 -11.29
CA ARG A 55 -8.97 -7.49 -11.29
C ARG A 55 -8.54 -6.68 -10.06
N TYR A 56 -9.20 -5.56 -9.78
CA TYR A 56 -8.87 -4.73 -8.63
C TYR A 56 -9.19 -5.42 -7.31
N GLU A 57 -10.21 -6.26 -7.27
CA GLU A 57 -10.51 -7.06 -6.09
C GLU A 57 -9.41 -8.12 -5.83
N ARG A 58 -8.93 -8.82 -6.87
CA ARG A 58 -7.78 -9.73 -6.72
C ARG A 58 -6.56 -9.01 -6.19
N GLN A 59 -6.21 -7.88 -6.80
CA GLN A 59 -5.07 -7.08 -6.38
C GLN A 59 -5.20 -6.60 -4.92
N LEU A 60 -6.38 -6.15 -4.52
CA LEU A 60 -6.68 -5.77 -3.15
C LEU A 60 -6.42 -6.90 -2.15
N VAL A 61 -6.93 -8.10 -2.47
CA VAL A 61 -6.74 -9.30 -1.64
C VAL A 61 -5.26 -9.70 -1.56
N GLU A 62 -4.55 -9.65 -2.67
CA GLU A 62 -3.11 -9.91 -2.72
C GLU A 62 -2.32 -8.89 -1.90
N ASP A 63 -2.65 -7.61 -2.00
CA ASP A 63 -2.01 -6.53 -1.26
C ASP A 63 -2.24 -6.67 0.25
N LEU A 64 -3.47 -6.99 0.68
CA LEU A 64 -3.76 -7.25 2.10
C LEU A 64 -2.99 -8.46 2.64
N LYS A 65 -2.92 -9.56 1.87
CA LYS A 65 -2.12 -10.74 2.23
C LYS A 65 -0.64 -10.43 2.31
N TRP A 66 -0.12 -9.66 1.36
CA TRP A 66 1.28 -9.25 1.35
C TRP A 66 1.63 -8.37 2.56
N LEU A 67 0.70 -7.51 3.01
CA LEU A 67 0.84 -6.73 4.24
C LEU A 67 0.67 -7.56 5.52
N GLY A 68 0.27 -8.84 5.43
CA GLY A 68 -0.01 -9.69 6.60
C GLY A 68 -1.34 -9.39 7.28
N LEU A 69 -2.28 -8.72 6.59
CA LEU A 69 -3.58 -8.33 7.12
C LEU A 69 -4.66 -9.36 6.74
N ASP A 70 -4.68 -10.47 7.45
CA ASP A 70 -5.69 -11.51 7.34
C ASP A 70 -7.01 -11.09 7.98
N TRP A 71 -8.14 -11.57 7.45
CA TRP A 71 -9.47 -11.28 7.98
C TRP A 71 -10.14 -12.51 8.59
N ASP A 72 -10.94 -12.25 9.62
CA ASP A 72 -11.68 -13.31 10.32
C ASP A 72 -12.92 -13.70 9.54
N GLU A 73 -13.59 -12.70 8.94
CA GLU A 73 -14.81 -12.84 8.15
C GLU A 73 -14.70 -12.03 6.85
N GLY A 74 -15.27 -12.57 5.77
CA GLY A 74 -15.21 -11.90 4.47
C GLY A 74 -15.45 -12.85 3.31
N PRO A 75 -15.21 -12.42 2.04
CA PRO A 75 -15.35 -13.29 0.88
C PRO A 75 -14.39 -14.48 0.96
N ASN A 76 -14.86 -15.67 0.58
CA ASN A 76 -14.00 -16.86 0.50
C ASN A 76 -13.03 -16.79 -0.69
N GLN A 77 -13.54 -16.34 -1.83
CA GLN A 77 -12.79 -16.22 -3.08
C GLN A 77 -13.13 -14.90 -3.78
N VAL A 78 -12.14 -14.36 -4.45
CA VAL A 78 -12.26 -13.15 -5.24
C VAL A 78 -13.22 -13.35 -6.41
N GLY A 79 -14.11 -12.39 -6.63
CA GLY A 79 -15.03 -12.37 -7.76
C GLY A 79 -16.13 -13.42 -7.73
N THR A 80 -16.25 -14.22 -6.67
CA THR A 80 -17.30 -15.22 -6.53
C THR A 80 -18.44 -14.76 -5.65
N LYS A 81 -19.67 -15.10 -6.06
CA LYS A 81 -20.86 -14.94 -5.22
C LYS A 81 -20.90 -15.99 -4.11
N GLY A 82 -21.51 -15.67 -3.00
CA GLY A 82 -21.75 -16.65 -1.94
C GLY A 82 -21.64 -16.06 -0.53
N PRO A 83 -21.89 -16.90 0.48
CA PRO A 83 -21.98 -16.46 1.87
C PRO A 83 -20.64 -15.93 2.41
N GLY A 84 -19.49 -16.37 1.86
CA GLY A 84 -18.18 -16.04 2.41
C GLY A 84 -17.83 -16.85 3.67
N LYS A 85 -16.73 -16.45 4.33
CA LYS A 85 -16.27 -17.00 5.62
C LYS A 85 -16.87 -16.14 6.74
N GLY A 86 -17.60 -16.75 7.67
CA GLY A 86 -18.24 -16.08 8.80
C GLY A 86 -19.76 -16.22 8.80
N GLU A 87 -20.41 -15.65 9.82
CA GLU A 87 -21.85 -15.86 10.09
C GLU A 87 -22.75 -14.78 9.49
N PHE A 88 -22.19 -13.64 9.06
CA PHE A 88 -22.95 -12.44 8.67
C PHE A 88 -22.94 -12.18 7.15
N GLY A 89 -22.53 -13.17 6.37
CA GLY A 89 -22.50 -13.07 4.92
C GLY A 89 -23.88 -12.88 4.26
N PRO A 90 -23.89 -12.60 2.95
CA PRO A 90 -22.75 -12.35 2.05
C PRO A 90 -21.95 -11.10 2.41
N TYR A 91 -20.62 -11.11 2.11
CA TYR A 91 -19.73 -9.98 2.39
C TYR A 91 -19.44 -9.12 1.15
N ARG A 92 -20.27 -9.25 0.12
CA ARG A 92 -20.24 -8.48 -1.12
C ARG A 92 -21.56 -7.73 -1.26
N GLN A 93 -21.53 -6.42 -1.48
CA GLN A 93 -22.75 -5.61 -1.52
C GLN A 93 -23.68 -5.97 -2.69
N SER A 94 -23.11 -6.30 -3.86
CA SER A 94 -23.93 -6.76 -5.00
C SER A 94 -24.73 -8.04 -4.74
N ASP A 95 -24.32 -8.87 -3.77
CA ASP A 95 -25.05 -10.07 -3.36
C ASP A 95 -26.14 -9.79 -2.29
N ARG A 96 -26.26 -8.52 -1.81
CA ARG A 96 -27.14 -8.11 -0.72
C ARG A 96 -28.30 -7.20 -1.15
N LEU A 97 -28.51 -7.00 -2.46
CA LEU A 97 -29.50 -6.05 -2.99
C LEU A 97 -30.90 -6.32 -2.47
N GLN A 98 -31.28 -7.59 -2.28
CA GLN A 98 -32.58 -7.97 -1.71
C GLN A 98 -32.72 -7.50 -0.25
N ILE A 99 -31.67 -7.62 0.55
CA ILE A 99 -31.63 -7.15 1.95
C ILE A 99 -31.90 -5.65 2.01
N TYR A 100 -31.27 -4.87 1.13
CA TYR A 100 -31.48 -3.42 1.07
C TYR A 100 -32.90 -3.06 0.64
N ALA A 101 -33.47 -3.78 -0.33
CA ALA A 101 -34.84 -3.56 -0.78
C ALA A 101 -35.85 -3.83 0.35
N GLU A 102 -35.70 -4.92 1.10
CA GLU A 102 -36.57 -5.27 2.24
C GLU A 102 -36.52 -4.21 3.35
N HIS A 103 -35.32 -3.73 3.69
CA HIS A 103 -35.14 -2.68 4.70
C HIS A 103 -35.70 -1.33 4.25
N ALA A 104 -35.56 -0.97 2.96
CA ALA A 104 -36.18 0.24 2.43
C ALA A 104 -37.72 0.16 2.44
N ALA A 105 -38.27 -1.02 2.10
CA ALA A 105 -39.71 -1.27 2.17
C ALA A 105 -40.23 -1.18 3.61
N ARG A 106 -39.45 -1.69 4.58
CA ARG A 106 -39.78 -1.56 6.02
C ARG A 106 -39.88 -0.09 6.45
N LEU A 107 -38.89 0.75 6.11
CA LEU A 107 -38.93 2.19 6.44
C LEU A 107 -40.09 2.92 5.78
N LEU A 108 -40.45 2.56 4.55
CA LEU A 108 -41.62 3.10 3.86
C LEU A 108 -42.93 2.68 4.60
N GLY A 109 -43.06 1.42 4.98
CA GLY A 109 -44.22 0.88 5.72
C GLY A 109 -44.38 1.51 7.10
N GLU A 110 -43.26 1.77 7.81
CA GLU A 110 -43.25 2.44 9.12
C GLU A 110 -43.43 3.98 9.00
N GLY A 111 -43.52 4.55 7.78
CA GLY A 111 -43.65 5.99 7.56
C GLY A 111 -42.39 6.80 7.89
N LYS A 112 -41.26 6.11 8.12
CA LYS A 112 -39.94 6.70 8.39
C LYS A 112 -39.17 7.07 7.12
N ALA A 113 -39.62 6.62 5.94
CA ALA A 113 -39.18 7.01 4.63
C ALA A 113 -40.37 7.35 3.74
N TYR A 114 -40.12 8.00 2.61
CA TYR A 114 -41.14 8.38 1.65
C TYR A 114 -40.65 8.33 0.22
N ARG A 115 -41.59 8.24 -0.74
CA ARG A 115 -41.31 8.32 -2.17
C ARG A 115 -41.22 9.78 -2.61
N CYS A 116 -40.11 10.15 -3.20
CA CYS A 116 -39.88 11.47 -3.77
C CYS A 116 -39.94 11.38 -5.31
N PHE A 117 -40.97 12.02 -5.91
CA PHE A 117 -41.24 12.01 -7.33
C PHE A 117 -40.64 13.22 -8.08
N CYS A 118 -39.77 13.99 -7.44
CA CYS A 118 -39.06 15.11 -8.10
C CYS A 118 -38.17 14.60 -9.22
N SER A 119 -38.22 15.25 -10.38
CA SER A 119 -37.28 14.97 -11.47
C SER A 119 -35.88 15.51 -11.17
N VAL A 120 -34.90 15.10 -11.96
CA VAL A 120 -33.50 15.59 -11.83
C VAL A 120 -33.48 17.09 -12.10
N GLU A 121 -34.19 17.54 -13.13
CA GLU A 121 -34.28 18.95 -13.55
C GLU A 121 -34.89 19.84 -12.45
N GLU A 122 -35.95 19.34 -11.78
CA GLU A 122 -36.56 20.06 -10.67
C GLU A 122 -35.63 20.20 -9.49
N LEU A 123 -34.87 19.13 -9.13
CA LEU A 123 -33.91 19.15 -8.05
C LEU A 123 -32.69 20.03 -8.36
N GLU A 124 -32.23 20.05 -9.61
CA GLU A 124 -31.16 20.94 -10.05
C GLU A 124 -31.58 22.41 -10.04
N ALA A 125 -32.80 22.70 -10.51
CA ALA A 125 -33.35 24.06 -10.45
C ALA A 125 -33.47 24.57 -9.01
N GLU A 126 -33.96 23.73 -8.10
CA GLU A 126 -34.04 24.04 -6.66
C GLU A 126 -32.65 24.31 -6.08
N ARG A 127 -31.68 23.45 -6.38
CA ARG A 127 -30.29 23.60 -5.93
C ARG A 127 -29.66 24.90 -6.45
N LYS A 128 -29.87 25.24 -7.71
CA LYS A 128 -29.36 26.46 -8.32
C LYS A 128 -29.96 27.70 -7.65
N ALA A 129 -31.28 27.72 -7.42
CA ALA A 129 -31.96 28.82 -6.73
C ALA A 129 -31.43 29.01 -5.30
N LEU A 130 -31.18 27.92 -4.54
CA LEU A 130 -30.58 28.00 -3.23
C LEU A 130 -29.15 28.56 -3.26
N LEU A 131 -28.34 28.14 -4.24
CA LEU A 131 -26.98 28.63 -4.44
C LEU A 131 -26.93 30.12 -4.76
N GLU A 132 -27.78 30.57 -5.67
CA GLU A 132 -27.90 32.00 -6.05
C GLU A 132 -28.28 32.89 -4.87
N ASN A 133 -29.10 32.36 -3.95
CA ASN A 133 -29.51 33.04 -2.71
C ASN A 133 -28.57 32.81 -1.54
N ARG A 134 -27.40 32.12 -1.73
CA ARG A 134 -26.43 31.77 -0.69
C ARG A 134 -27.03 30.98 0.48
N LEU A 135 -28.07 30.19 0.20
CA LEU A 135 -28.71 29.31 1.18
C LEU A 135 -28.08 27.90 1.14
N PRO A 136 -28.17 27.13 2.23
CA PRO A 136 -27.75 25.72 2.24
C PRO A 136 -28.45 24.94 1.13
N GLN A 137 -27.66 24.14 0.36
CA GLN A 137 -28.19 23.36 -0.76
C GLN A 137 -28.85 22.06 -0.26
N VAL A 138 -29.96 22.21 0.45
CA VAL A 138 -30.72 21.11 1.01
C VAL A 138 -32.03 20.91 0.25
N TYR A 139 -32.53 19.68 0.20
CA TYR A 139 -33.81 19.37 -0.41
C TYR A 139 -34.96 19.96 0.40
N SER A 140 -35.90 20.64 -0.22
CA SER A 140 -37.03 21.35 0.41
C SER A 140 -38.06 20.44 1.10
N GLY A 141 -38.04 19.14 0.84
CA GLY A 141 -39.01 18.21 1.40
C GLY A 141 -40.36 18.19 0.69
N ARG A 142 -40.49 18.74 -0.54
CA ARG A 142 -41.80 18.83 -1.29
C ARG A 142 -42.60 17.54 -1.28
N CYS A 143 -41.95 16.39 -1.42
CA CYS A 143 -42.66 15.10 -1.44
C CYS A 143 -42.83 14.46 -0.05
N ARG A 144 -42.31 15.06 1.02
CA ARG A 144 -42.29 14.49 2.37
C ARG A 144 -43.68 14.20 2.95
N ASN A 145 -44.66 15.04 2.59
CA ASN A 145 -46.01 14.99 3.15
C ASN A 145 -47.09 14.77 2.05
N LEU A 146 -46.74 14.07 0.95
CA LEU A 146 -47.70 13.71 -0.09
C LEU A 146 -48.80 12.79 0.52
N THR A 147 -50.04 13.09 0.11
CA THR A 147 -51.19 12.27 0.53
C THR A 147 -51.16 10.90 -0.16
N PRO A 148 -51.73 9.83 0.47
CA PRO A 148 -51.80 8.51 -0.15
C PRO A 148 -52.49 8.52 -1.53
N LYS A 149 -53.44 9.41 -1.74
CA LYS A 149 -54.16 9.58 -3.03
C LYS A 149 -53.18 10.06 -4.12
N VAL A 150 -52.31 11.04 -3.84
CA VAL A 150 -51.30 11.57 -4.77
C VAL A 150 -50.26 10.51 -5.06
N ILE A 151 -49.77 9.83 -4.04
CA ILE A 151 -48.78 8.74 -4.19
C ILE A 151 -49.36 7.65 -5.13
N LYS A 152 -50.59 7.15 -4.83
CA LYS A 152 -51.25 6.13 -5.65
C LYS A 152 -51.44 6.57 -7.12
N ARG A 153 -51.83 7.82 -7.34
CA ARG A 153 -51.94 8.41 -8.71
C ARG A 153 -50.60 8.40 -9.44
N ASN A 154 -49.55 8.84 -8.77
CA ASN A 154 -48.20 8.92 -9.37
C ASN A 154 -47.65 7.53 -9.69
N LEU A 155 -47.83 6.54 -8.82
CA LEU A 155 -47.47 5.15 -9.06
C LEU A 155 -48.27 4.54 -10.23
N ALA A 156 -49.59 4.76 -10.28
CA ALA A 156 -50.45 4.33 -11.41
C ALA A 156 -50.03 4.96 -12.75
N ALA A 157 -49.46 6.17 -12.75
CA ALA A 157 -48.87 6.82 -13.90
C ALA A 157 -47.43 6.35 -14.22
N ASN A 158 -46.95 5.32 -13.54
CA ASN A 158 -45.58 4.77 -13.64
C ASN A 158 -44.47 5.85 -13.49
N MET A 159 -44.73 6.87 -12.67
CA MET A 159 -43.71 7.90 -12.40
C MET A 159 -42.54 7.30 -11.63
N SER A 160 -41.35 7.66 -12.05
CA SER A 160 -40.14 7.29 -11.29
C SER A 160 -40.06 8.04 -9.96
N PHE A 161 -39.50 7.38 -8.94
CA PHE A 161 -39.33 7.96 -7.62
C PHE A 161 -38.02 7.49 -6.97
N SER A 162 -37.45 8.35 -6.16
CA SER A 162 -36.41 7.97 -5.20
C SER A 162 -37.04 7.72 -3.81
N ILE A 163 -36.35 6.93 -2.99
CA ILE A 163 -36.75 6.75 -1.57
C ILE A 163 -35.87 7.64 -0.72
N ARG A 164 -36.49 8.51 0.09
CA ARG A 164 -35.78 9.39 1.03
C ARG A 164 -36.16 9.04 2.47
N LEU A 165 -35.17 9.16 3.37
CA LEU A 165 -35.41 9.07 4.82
C LEU A 165 -36.13 10.34 5.28
N LYS A 166 -37.02 10.19 6.28
CA LYS A 166 -37.51 11.34 7.05
C LYS A 166 -36.60 11.57 8.24
N ILE A 167 -35.75 12.60 8.19
CA ILE A 167 -34.95 12.99 9.36
C ILE A 167 -35.86 13.67 10.41
N GLY A 168 -35.62 13.39 11.69
CA GLY A 168 -36.24 14.08 12.81
C GLY A 168 -35.70 15.51 12.97
N GLU A 169 -36.15 16.21 14.00
CA GLU A 169 -35.74 17.59 14.31
C GLU A 169 -34.55 17.64 15.29
N GLU A 170 -34.27 16.51 15.98
CA GLU A 170 -33.20 16.44 16.98
C GLU A 170 -31.82 16.44 16.32
N PRO A 171 -30.83 17.18 16.86
CA PRO A 171 -29.46 17.19 16.35
C PRO A 171 -28.87 15.78 16.29
N LEU A 172 -28.11 15.51 15.22
CA LEU A 172 -27.44 14.24 15.00
C LEU A 172 -26.07 14.25 15.71
N ARG A 173 -25.94 13.41 16.73
CA ARG A 173 -24.74 13.34 17.57
C ARG A 173 -24.07 11.97 17.48
N PHE A 174 -22.75 11.97 17.47
CA PHE A 174 -21.95 10.76 17.62
C PHE A 174 -20.64 11.08 18.35
N ASN A 175 -20.07 10.06 18.97
CA ASN A 175 -18.75 10.16 19.58
C ASN A 175 -17.71 9.59 18.61
N ASP A 176 -16.63 10.35 18.38
CA ASP A 176 -15.51 9.95 17.58
C ASP A 176 -14.28 9.79 18.46
N LEU A 177 -13.63 8.62 18.42
CA LEU A 177 -12.50 8.30 19.30
C LEU A 177 -11.24 9.14 18.99
N VAL A 178 -11.14 9.68 17.77
CA VAL A 178 -9.99 10.51 17.36
C VAL A 178 -10.30 12.01 17.48
N ARG A 179 -11.55 12.41 17.18
CA ARG A 179 -11.95 13.82 17.07
C ARG A 179 -12.83 14.32 18.21
N GLY A 180 -13.23 13.42 19.10
CA GLY A 180 -14.14 13.74 20.21
C GLY A 180 -15.62 13.78 19.78
N PRO A 181 -16.50 14.40 20.59
CA PRO A 181 -17.93 14.48 20.29
C PRO A 181 -18.18 15.41 19.08
N VAL A 182 -19.04 14.93 18.17
CA VAL A 182 -19.41 15.65 16.94
C VAL A 182 -20.94 15.80 16.91
N GLU A 183 -21.39 17.01 16.54
CA GLU A 183 -22.80 17.34 16.40
C GLU A 183 -23.10 18.00 15.06
N PHE A 184 -24.19 17.61 14.43
CA PHE A 184 -24.71 18.25 13.22
C PHE A 184 -26.17 18.64 13.40
N GLN A 185 -26.51 19.83 12.99
CA GLN A 185 -27.90 20.28 12.93
C GLN A 185 -28.61 19.57 11.76
N THR A 186 -29.84 19.15 11.98
CA THR A 186 -30.61 18.35 11.00
C THR A 186 -30.91 19.12 9.71
N GLU A 187 -31.05 20.44 9.80
CA GLU A 187 -31.25 21.33 8.67
C GLU A 187 -30.07 21.28 7.66
N ALA A 188 -28.85 21.02 8.16
CA ALA A 188 -27.66 20.90 7.32
C ALA A 188 -27.58 19.53 6.61
N VAL A 189 -28.29 18.52 7.09
CA VAL A 189 -28.24 17.14 6.55
C VAL A 189 -29.34 16.87 5.55
N SER A 190 -30.55 17.46 5.77
CA SER A 190 -31.75 17.23 4.96
C SER A 190 -32.19 15.74 4.88
N ASP A 191 -33.30 15.46 4.23
CA ASP A 191 -33.80 14.09 4.01
C ASP A 191 -32.94 13.35 2.97
N PRO A 192 -32.01 12.46 3.39
CA PRO A 192 -31.10 11.83 2.45
C PRO A 192 -31.83 10.79 1.58
N VAL A 193 -31.34 10.65 0.35
CA VAL A 193 -31.75 9.56 -0.53
C VAL A 193 -31.22 8.25 0.03
N LEU A 194 -32.07 7.23 0.12
CA LEU A 194 -31.74 5.85 0.45
C LEU A 194 -31.60 5.00 -0.81
N VAL A 195 -32.53 5.19 -1.76
CA VAL A 195 -32.57 4.50 -3.06
C VAL A 195 -32.74 5.54 -4.16
N ARG A 196 -31.92 5.47 -5.19
CA ARG A 196 -31.98 6.37 -6.36
C ARG A 196 -33.30 6.21 -7.10
N SER A 197 -33.59 7.11 -8.03
CA SER A 197 -34.81 7.10 -8.83
C SER A 197 -34.95 5.82 -9.65
N GLY A 198 -36.15 5.25 -9.62
CA GLY A 198 -36.56 4.06 -10.36
C GLY A 198 -38.08 3.96 -10.34
N THR A 199 -38.64 2.91 -10.92
CA THR A 199 -40.10 2.63 -10.88
C THR A 199 -40.37 1.44 -9.97
N GLU A 200 -41.65 1.11 -9.72
CA GLU A 200 -41.99 -0.12 -8.97
C GLU A 200 -41.51 -1.38 -9.71
N ALA A 201 -41.55 -1.39 -11.03
CA ALA A 201 -41.10 -2.51 -11.88
C ALA A 201 -39.58 -2.60 -11.99
N GLN A 202 -38.90 -1.46 -11.93
CA GLN A 202 -37.43 -1.35 -12.01
C GLN A 202 -36.92 -0.45 -10.88
N PRO A 203 -36.77 -0.99 -9.66
CA PRO A 203 -36.32 -0.22 -8.51
C PRO A 203 -34.93 0.41 -8.76
N GLY A 204 -34.73 1.59 -8.23
CA GLY A 204 -33.43 2.28 -8.32
C GLY A 204 -32.36 1.61 -7.48
N VAL A 205 -31.10 1.97 -7.71
CA VAL A 205 -29.95 1.45 -6.96
C VAL A 205 -29.86 2.10 -5.58
N PRO A 206 -29.65 1.34 -4.50
CA PRO A 206 -29.44 1.90 -3.17
C PRO A 206 -28.12 2.69 -3.10
N VAL A 207 -28.10 3.76 -2.28
CA VAL A 207 -26.93 4.66 -2.20
C VAL A 207 -25.98 4.27 -1.09
N TYR A 208 -24.72 4.71 -1.20
CA TYR A 208 -23.62 4.39 -0.30
C TYR A 208 -23.99 4.50 1.20
N ASN A 209 -24.48 5.67 1.66
CA ASN A 209 -24.75 5.87 3.09
C ASN A 209 -25.83 4.90 3.64
N TYR A 210 -26.75 4.48 2.81
CA TYR A 210 -27.78 3.53 3.18
C TYR A 210 -27.22 2.11 3.28
N VAL A 211 -26.55 1.64 2.23
CA VAL A 211 -26.06 0.26 2.19
C VAL A 211 -24.99 0.00 3.25
N VAL A 212 -24.08 0.94 3.45
CA VAL A 212 -23.03 0.79 4.47
C VAL A 212 -23.62 0.72 5.88
N THR A 213 -24.68 1.51 6.16
CA THR A 213 -25.33 1.50 7.47
C THR A 213 -26.08 0.19 7.72
N VAL A 214 -26.82 -0.30 6.72
CA VAL A 214 -27.51 -1.60 6.81
C VAL A 214 -26.52 -2.73 7.04
N ASP A 215 -25.41 -2.73 6.29
CA ASP A 215 -24.38 -3.76 6.41
C ASP A 215 -23.68 -3.71 7.76
N ASP A 216 -23.24 -2.53 8.21
CA ASP A 216 -22.56 -2.37 9.49
C ASP A 216 -23.49 -2.84 10.66
N ALA A 217 -24.77 -2.50 10.59
CA ALA A 217 -25.73 -2.96 11.60
C ALA A 217 -25.96 -4.47 11.58
N LEU A 218 -26.23 -5.04 10.39
CA LEU A 218 -26.53 -6.48 10.25
C LEU A 218 -25.30 -7.37 10.46
N MET A 219 -24.08 -6.86 10.21
CA MET A 219 -22.82 -7.55 10.49
C MET A 219 -22.34 -7.31 11.93
N GLY A 220 -23.12 -6.60 12.76
CA GLY A 220 -22.79 -6.33 14.16
C GLY A 220 -21.52 -5.52 14.34
N ILE A 221 -21.19 -4.62 13.41
CA ILE A 221 -20.02 -3.75 13.52
C ILE A 221 -20.17 -2.80 14.71
N THR A 222 -19.23 -2.87 15.63
CA THR A 222 -19.22 -2.06 16.85
C THR A 222 -18.42 -0.78 16.72
N HIS A 223 -17.36 -0.80 15.87
CA HIS A 223 -16.48 0.35 15.64
C HIS A 223 -16.25 0.54 14.16
N VAL A 224 -16.41 1.79 13.70
CA VAL A 224 -16.22 2.23 12.32
C VAL A 224 -14.97 3.10 12.24
N ILE A 225 -13.84 2.47 11.94
CA ILE A 225 -12.55 3.15 11.75
C ILE A 225 -12.37 3.37 10.24
N ARG A 226 -12.25 4.65 9.81
CA ARG A 226 -12.18 5.02 8.37
C ARG A 226 -11.53 6.39 8.16
N GLY A 227 -11.31 6.78 6.91
CA GLY A 227 -10.79 8.11 6.58
C GLY A 227 -11.73 9.27 6.95
N ASP A 228 -11.18 10.44 7.22
CA ASP A 228 -11.91 11.64 7.63
C ASP A 228 -12.70 12.30 6.49
N ASP A 229 -12.47 11.92 5.25
CA ASP A 229 -13.29 12.27 4.11
C ASP A 229 -14.75 11.76 4.22
N HIS A 230 -14.98 10.80 5.14
CA HIS A 230 -16.32 10.29 5.45
C HIS A 230 -17.02 10.99 6.64
N ILE A 231 -16.43 11.97 7.29
CA ILE A 231 -17.06 12.68 8.42
C ILE A 231 -18.42 13.28 8.01
N SER A 232 -18.49 13.90 6.83
CA SER A 232 -19.74 14.48 6.32
C SER A 232 -20.83 13.45 5.96
N ASN A 233 -20.47 12.17 5.84
CA ASN A 233 -21.41 11.07 5.63
C ASN A 233 -22.00 10.57 6.95
N THR A 234 -21.26 10.64 8.03
CA THR A 234 -21.60 10.07 9.34
C THR A 234 -22.97 10.53 9.85
N PRO A 235 -23.37 11.81 9.80
CA PRO A 235 -24.69 12.23 10.31
C PRO A 235 -25.84 11.58 9.52
N ARG A 236 -25.71 11.36 8.21
CA ARG A 236 -26.71 10.63 7.41
C ARG A 236 -26.84 9.18 7.85
N GLN A 237 -25.73 8.55 8.18
CA GLN A 237 -25.70 7.16 8.68
C GLN A 237 -26.29 7.08 10.08
N VAL A 238 -25.97 8.01 10.98
CA VAL A 238 -26.57 8.11 12.33
C VAL A 238 -28.09 8.24 12.22
N ALA A 239 -28.60 9.09 11.31
CA ALA A 239 -30.03 9.22 11.06
C ALA A 239 -30.68 7.90 10.60
N ILE A 240 -30.00 7.12 9.75
CA ILE A 240 -30.48 5.82 9.27
C ILE A 240 -30.49 4.80 10.43
N TYR A 241 -29.44 4.73 11.27
CA TYR A 241 -29.42 3.92 12.49
C TYR A 241 -30.62 4.24 13.38
N GLY A 242 -30.84 5.54 13.63
CA GLY A 242 -31.97 6.01 14.45
C GLY A 242 -33.33 5.61 13.88
N ALA A 243 -33.51 5.71 12.56
CA ALA A 243 -34.75 5.33 11.90
C ALA A 243 -35.08 3.83 12.08
N PHE A 244 -34.08 2.97 12.07
CA PHE A 244 -34.25 1.54 12.33
C PHE A 244 -34.34 1.18 13.83
N GLY A 245 -33.98 2.09 14.72
CA GLY A 245 -33.79 1.81 16.15
C GLY A 245 -32.59 0.92 16.45
N TRP A 246 -31.58 0.95 15.56
CA TRP A 246 -30.33 0.22 15.74
C TRP A 246 -29.33 1.00 16.60
N GLN A 247 -28.46 0.28 17.27
CA GLN A 247 -27.36 0.88 18.02
C GLN A 247 -26.37 1.52 17.04
N VAL A 248 -26.04 2.79 17.27
CA VAL A 248 -25.02 3.50 16.51
C VAL A 248 -23.64 2.99 16.93
N PRO A 249 -22.74 2.60 15.98
CA PRO A 249 -21.40 2.18 16.31
C PRO A 249 -20.56 3.36 16.81
N VAL A 250 -19.44 3.06 17.47
CA VAL A 250 -18.43 4.05 17.80
C VAL A 250 -17.65 4.39 16.53
N PHE A 251 -17.41 5.67 16.26
CA PHE A 251 -16.66 6.11 15.09
C PHE A 251 -15.21 6.47 15.46
N ALA A 252 -14.30 6.33 14.49
CA ALA A 252 -12.94 6.85 14.55
C ALA A 252 -12.53 7.31 13.13
N HIS A 253 -12.44 8.62 12.92
CA HIS A 253 -12.08 9.20 11.63
C HIS A 253 -10.60 9.56 11.60
N LEU A 254 -9.85 8.79 10.80
CA LEU A 254 -8.40 8.92 10.62
C LEU A 254 -8.11 10.11 9.70
N SER A 255 -7.12 10.91 10.07
CA SER A 255 -6.69 12.06 9.27
C SER A 255 -6.20 11.67 7.88
N THR A 256 -6.36 12.57 6.91
CA THR A 256 -5.81 12.42 5.55
C THR A 256 -4.28 12.35 5.58
N ILE A 257 -3.68 11.58 4.65
CA ILE A 257 -2.24 11.56 4.40
C ILE A 257 -1.92 12.60 3.33
N LEU A 258 -0.95 13.47 3.60
CA LEU A 258 -0.50 14.54 2.72
C LEU A 258 0.84 14.18 2.08
N GLY A 259 1.12 14.78 0.92
CA GLY A 259 2.46 14.83 0.33
C GLY A 259 3.34 15.90 1.00
N ALA A 260 4.59 16.01 0.58
CA ALA A 260 5.55 17.01 1.07
C ALA A 260 5.07 18.45 0.82
N ASP A 261 4.26 18.67 -0.21
CA ASP A 261 3.61 19.94 -0.55
C ASP A 261 2.39 20.27 0.33
N ARG A 262 2.06 19.40 1.30
CA ARG A 262 0.88 19.48 2.18
C ARG A 262 -0.47 19.35 1.46
N GLU A 263 -0.46 18.95 0.20
CA GLU A 263 -1.66 18.56 -0.52
C GLU A 263 -1.97 17.06 -0.31
N ARG A 264 -3.20 16.63 -0.58
CA ARG A 264 -3.57 15.21 -0.46
C ARG A 264 -2.62 14.33 -1.28
N LEU A 265 -2.07 13.30 -0.65
CA LEU A 265 -1.15 12.37 -1.31
C LEU A 265 -1.77 11.75 -2.56
N SER A 266 -1.07 11.85 -3.69
CA SER A 266 -1.55 11.41 -4.99
C SER A 266 -0.38 10.92 -5.86
N LYS A 267 -0.66 10.31 -7.02
CA LYS A 267 0.35 9.76 -7.95
C LYS A 267 1.45 10.76 -8.37
N ARG A 268 1.18 12.07 -8.34
CA ARG A 268 2.19 13.11 -8.65
C ARG A 268 3.34 13.16 -7.61
N HIS A 269 3.12 12.60 -6.42
CA HIS A 269 4.11 12.55 -5.34
C HIS A 269 4.97 11.27 -5.36
N GLY A 270 4.80 10.40 -6.37
CA GLY A 270 5.51 9.13 -6.50
C GLY A 270 4.62 7.91 -6.26
N ALA A 271 5.22 6.84 -5.75
CA ALA A 271 4.49 5.60 -5.43
C ALA A 271 3.45 5.85 -4.34
N THR A 272 2.21 5.44 -4.59
CA THR A 272 1.10 5.61 -3.65
C THR A 272 0.25 4.36 -3.48
N SER A 273 0.44 3.33 -4.30
CA SER A 273 -0.25 2.04 -4.19
C SER A 273 0.65 0.97 -3.57
N ILE A 274 0.05 0.06 -2.84
CA ILE A 274 0.76 -1.07 -2.20
C ILE A 274 1.46 -1.93 -3.26
N ALA A 275 0.79 -2.20 -4.38
CA ALA A 275 1.38 -2.95 -5.50
C ALA A 275 2.69 -2.30 -5.99
N THR A 276 2.72 -0.98 -6.15
CA THR A 276 3.92 -0.26 -6.60
C THR A 276 5.08 -0.40 -5.60
N PHE A 277 4.83 -0.28 -4.29
CA PHE A 277 5.87 -0.48 -3.28
C PHE A 277 6.40 -1.92 -3.29
N ARG A 278 5.52 -2.91 -3.48
CA ARG A 278 5.92 -4.31 -3.64
C ARG A 278 6.78 -4.51 -4.89
N GLU A 279 6.39 -3.95 -6.03
CA GLU A 279 7.13 -4.01 -7.30
C GLU A 279 8.51 -3.33 -7.20
N MET A 280 8.65 -2.27 -6.41
CA MET A 280 9.94 -1.64 -6.10
C MET A 280 10.81 -2.48 -5.17
N GLY A 281 10.27 -3.52 -4.53
CA GLY A 281 10.99 -4.39 -3.61
C GLY A 281 11.14 -3.82 -2.19
N TYR A 282 10.17 -3.03 -1.74
CA TYR A 282 10.03 -2.77 -0.31
C TYR A 282 9.59 -4.03 0.42
N LEU A 283 10.07 -4.22 1.64
CA LEU A 283 9.62 -5.30 2.50
C LEU A 283 8.26 -4.93 3.13
N SER A 284 7.36 -5.91 3.21
CA SER A 284 6.02 -5.68 3.77
C SER A 284 6.05 -5.18 5.21
N GLU A 285 6.95 -5.73 6.04
CA GLU A 285 7.13 -5.32 7.42
C GLU A 285 7.60 -3.86 7.55
N ALA A 286 8.45 -3.39 6.63
CA ALA A 286 8.88 -1.99 6.61
C ALA A 286 7.71 -1.04 6.27
N LEU A 287 6.91 -1.41 5.27
CA LEU A 287 5.75 -0.62 4.88
C LEU A 287 4.67 -0.63 5.95
N VAL A 288 4.38 -1.78 6.57
CA VAL A 288 3.42 -1.90 7.68
C VAL A 288 3.86 -1.04 8.87
N ASN A 289 5.13 -1.12 9.26
CA ASN A 289 5.67 -0.28 10.33
C ASN A 289 5.50 1.21 10.00
N TYR A 290 5.86 1.60 8.80
CA TYR A 290 5.74 3.00 8.37
C TYR A 290 4.28 3.48 8.35
N LEU A 291 3.35 2.68 7.80
CA LEU A 291 1.92 2.99 7.79
C LEU A 291 1.35 3.12 9.21
N ALA A 292 1.79 2.27 10.14
CA ALA A 292 1.38 2.39 11.54
C ALA A 292 1.79 3.74 12.14
N MET A 293 2.98 4.25 11.81
CA MET A 293 3.50 5.53 12.32
C MET A 293 2.82 6.77 11.69
N LEU A 294 2.05 6.61 10.61
CA LEU A 294 1.33 7.73 9.98
C LEU A 294 0.09 8.10 10.79
N GLY A 295 0.30 8.78 11.91
CA GLY A 295 -0.74 9.28 12.80
C GLY A 295 -0.89 8.47 14.10
N TRP A 296 -0.06 7.46 14.34
CA TRP A 296 0.05 6.74 15.61
C TRP A 296 1.53 6.59 15.98
N GLY A 297 1.82 6.44 17.25
CA GLY A 297 3.17 6.21 17.76
C GLY A 297 3.17 5.43 19.08
N ALA A 298 4.37 4.96 19.45
CA ALA A 298 4.60 4.29 20.72
C ALA A 298 4.26 5.22 21.92
N GLU A 299 3.98 4.60 23.05
CA GLU A 299 3.69 5.32 24.29
C GLU A 299 4.88 6.16 24.77
N ASP A 300 6.10 5.68 24.55
CA ASP A 300 7.33 6.38 24.90
C ASP A 300 7.67 7.56 23.97
N GLY A 301 6.96 7.70 22.86
CA GLY A 301 7.17 8.72 21.84
C GLY A 301 8.53 8.65 21.12
N LYS A 302 9.26 7.55 21.25
CA LYS A 302 10.63 7.37 20.72
C LYS A 302 10.81 6.13 19.87
N THR A 303 10.15 5.03 20.25
CA THR A 303 10.23 3.77 19.49
C THR A 303 9.60 3.93 18.13
N GLU A 304 10.35 3.60 17.09
CA GLU A 304 9.94 3.72 15.68
C GLU A 304 9.98 2.39 14.93
N ILE A 305 10.66 1.39 15.46
CA ILE A 305 10.79 0.05 14.87
C ILE A 305 9.96 -0.92 15.69
N PHE A 306 9.03 -1.61 15.03
CA PHE A 306 8.11 -2.53 15.67
C PHE A 306 7.97 -3.80 14.86
N THR A 307 8.00 -4.93 15.52
CA THR A 307 7.39 -6.15 14.97
C THR A 307 5.88 -5.99 14.91
N LEU A 308 5.21 -6.74 14.06
CA LEU A 308 3.74 -6.72 13.97
C LEU A 308 3.08 -7.08 15.33
N GLN A 309 3.71 -7.98 16.10
CA GLN A 309 3.22 -8.36 17.42
C GLN A 309 3.34 -7.22 18.43
N GLU A 310 4.44 -6.48 18.43
CA GLU A 310 4.61 -5.29 19.29
C GLU A 310 3.63 -4.20 18.92
N MET A 311 3.36 -3.99 17.62
CA MET A 311 2.31 -3.06 17.17
C MET A 311 0.96 -3.46 17.74
N VAL A 312 0.56 -4.74 17.65
CA VAL A 312 -0.70 -5.24 18.23
C VAL A 312 -0.76 -4.98 19.74
N GLN A 313 0.33 -5.25 20.47
CA GLN A 313 0.38 -5.06 21.93
C GLN A 313 0.29 -3.59 22.35
N GLN A 314 0.84 -2.68 21.54
CA GLN A 314 0.93 -1.25 21.88
C GLN A 314 -0.17 -0.40 21.24
N PHE A 315 -0.86 -0.90 20.20
CA PHE A 315 -1.83 -0.10 19.46
C PHE A 315 -2.97 0.38 20.37
N SER A 316 -3.27 1.68 20.29
CA SER A 316 -4.42 2.31 20.94
C SER A 316 -5.01 3.34 19.99
N ILE A 317 -6.30 3.27 19.77
CA ILE A 317 -7.02 4.20 18.89
C ILE A 317 -7.07 5.60 19.47
N GLU A 318 -7.03 5.73 20.79
CA GLU A 318 -7.04 7.00 21.53
C GLU A 318 -5.73 7.78 21.35
N ARG A 319 -4.65 7.11 20.95
CA ARG A 319 -3.36 7.76 20.62
C ARG A 319 -3.23 8.11 19.15
N VAL A 320 -4.26 7.86 18.35
CA VAL A 320 -4.27 8.32 16.95
C VAL A 320 -4.49 9.82 16.91
N THR A 321 -3.55 10.52 16.24
CA THR A 321 -3.63 11.98 16.13
C THR A 321 -4.68 12.42 15.09
N PRO A 322 -5.50 13.44 15.40
CA PRO A 322 -6.43 14.03 14.44
C PRO A 322 -5.76 14.87 13.35
N SER A 323 -4.50 15.24 13.52
CA SER A 323 -3.75 16.05 12.55
C SER A 323 -3.33 15.21 11.34
N PRO A 324 -3.36 15.78 10.10
CA PRO A 324 -2.86 15.12 8.92
C PRO A 324 -1.39 14.69 9.06
N ALA A 325 -1.06 13.49 8.61
CA ALA A 325 0.31 13.00 8.55
C ALA A 325 0.91 13.28 7.17
N VAL A 326 2.19 13.68 7.12
CA VAL A 326 2.93 13.89 5.87
C VAL A 326 3.65 12.59 5.51
N PHE A 327 3.49 12.12 4.26
CA PHE A 327 4.22 10.96 3.75
C PHE A 327 5.66 11.35 3.42
N ASP A 328 6.61 10.70 4.09
CA ASP A 328 8.04 10.93 3.98
C ASP A 328 8.72 9.68 3.40
N PHE A 329 9.18 9.78 2.14
CA PHE A 329 9.88 8.70 1.45
C PHE A 329 11.24 8.39 2.07
N ASP A 330 11.97 9.40 2.57
CA ASP A 330 13.30 9.20 3.17
C ASP A 330 13.17 8.41 4.48
N LYS A 331 12.14 8.69 5.25
CA LYS A 331 11.80 7.92 6.45
C LYS A 331 11.42 6.48 6.11
N LEU A 332 10.58 6.26 5.10
CA LEU A 332 10.22 4.91 4.63
C LEU A 332 11.47 4.16 4.14
N ASN A 333 12.32 4.80 3.34
CA ASN A 333 13.57 4.23 2.87
C ASN A 333 14.50 3.84 4.03
N SER A 334 14.60 4.70 5.04
CA SER A 334 15.39 4.41 6.25
C SER A 334 14.87 3.18 7.00
N LEU A 335 13.55 3.07 7.17
CA LEU A 335 12.93 1.89 7.76
C LEU A 335 13.18 0.64 6.90
N ASN A 336 13.01 0.74 5.58
CA ASN A 336 13.21 -0.41 4.71
C ASN A 336 14.67 -0.90 4.74
N ARG A 337 15.66 0.00 4.74
CA ARG A 337 17.07 -0.36 4.93
C ARG A 337 17.31 -1.11 6.26
N HIS A 338 16.61 -0.70 7.33
CA HIS A 338 16.68 -1.40 8.61
C HIS A 338 16.18 -2.85 8.48
N TYR A 339 15.00 -3.06 7.91
CA TYR A 339 14.42 -4.39 7.73
C TYR A 339 15.20 -5.25 6.73
N LEU A 340 15.75 -4.66 5.67
CA LEU A 340 16.63 -5.36 4.72
C LEU A 340 17.87 -5.95 5.43
N LYS A 341 18.44 -5.24 6.40
CA LYS A 341 19.60 -5.73 7.19
C LYS A 341 19.22 -6.86 8.13
N LEU A 342 17.98 -6.93 8.60
CA LEU A 342 17.48 -7.97 9.51
C LEU A 342 16.96 -9.21 8.77
N ALA A 343 16.58 -9.06 7.51
CA ALA A 343 16.01 -10.14 6.73
C ALA A 343 17.08 -11.21 6.41
N SER A 344 16.67 -12.49 6.39
CA SER A 344 17.59 -13.56 6.03
C SER A 344 18.08 -13.40 4.57
N PRO A 345 19.36 -13.63 4.28
CA PRO A 345 19.92 -13.53 2.93
C PRO A 345 19.17 -14.41 1.90
N VAL A 346 18.76 -15.59 2.32
CA VAL A 346 18.00 -16.53 1.47
C VAL A 346 16.63 -15.95 1.08
N ARG A 347 15.94 -15.32 2.04
CA ARG A 347 14.66 -14.64 1.75
C ARG A 347 14.87 -13.46 0.79
N LEU A 348 15.91 -12.66 1.00
CA LEU A 348 16.23 -11.54 0.12
C LEU A 348 16.56 -12.02 -1.29
N ALA A 349 17.31 -13.12 -1.44
CA ALA A 349 17.60 -13.74 -2.71
C ALA A 349 16.31 -14.19 -3.42
N ALA A 350 15.39 -14.82 -2.68
CA ALA A 350 14.10 -15.24 -3.23
C ALA A 350 13.23 -14.06 -3.74
N LEU A 351 13.28 -12.92 -3.05
CA LEU A 351 12.55 -11.70 -3.44
C LEU A 351 13.25 -10.93 -4.56
N ALA A 352 14.59 -10.91 -4.57
CA ALA A 352 15.36 -10.13 -5.53
C ALA A 352 15.56 -10.83 -6.88
N TRP A 353 15.33 -12.14 -6.95
CA TRP A 353 15.63 -12.95 -8.15
C TRP A 353 15.01 -12.38 -9.43
N GLU A 354 13.75 -11.98 -9.37
CA GLU A 354 13.01 -11.48 -10.53
C GLU A 354 13.60 -10.18 -11.11
N TYR A 355 14.25 -9.35 -10.28
CA TYR A 355 14.91 -8.12 -10.77
C TYR A 355 16.16 -8.40 -11.60
N PHE A 356 16.72 -9.61 -11.52
CA PHE A 356 17.87 -10.07 -12.29
C PHE A 356 17.47 -10.89 -13.52
N GLY A 357 16.22 -10.82 -13.96
CA GLY A 357 15.73 -11.50 -15.15
C GLY A 357 16.61 -11.19 -16.39
N GLY A 358 16.96 -12.23 -17.15
CA GLY A 358 17.87 -12.15 -18.29
C GLY A 358 19.36 -12.12 -17.94
N LEU A 359 19.74 -11.91 -16.67
CA LEU A 359 21.13 -12.01 -16.16
C LEU A 359 21.38 -13.33 -15.44
N LEU A 360 20.32 -13.94 -14.90
CA LEU A 360 20.33 -15.22 -14.22
C LEU A 360 19.47 -16.23 -15.00
N PRO A 361 19.73 -17.55 -14.85
CA PRO A 361 18.82 -18.57 -15.34
C PRO A 361 17.45 -18.46 -14.71
N GLU A 362 16.43 -19.11 -15.30
CA GLU A 362 15.12 -19.22 -14.64
C GLU A 362 15.27 -19.87 -13.27
N LYS A 363 14.53 -19.38 -12.28
CA LYS A 363 14.69 -19.78 -10.89
C LYS A 363 14.48 -21.28 -10.66
N ASP A 364 13.54 -21.86 -11.39
CA ASP A 364 13.17 -23.27 -11.24
C ASP A 364 14.22 -24.24 -11.81
N VAL A 365 15.19 -23.74 -12.62
CA VAL A 365 16.29 -24.52 -13.20
C VAL A 365 17.65 -24.12 -12.63
N ALA A 366 17.71 -23.16 -11.73
CA ALA A 366 18.95 -22.73 -11.09
C ALA A 366 19.45 -23.81 -10.13
N SER A 367 20.76 -24.13 -10.18
CA SER A 367 21.37 -25.04 -9.22
C SER A 367 21.54 -24.41 -7.84
N ASP A 368 21.72 -25.25 -6.81
CA ASP A 368 21.97 -24.78 -5.45
C ASP A 368 23.22 -23.89 -5.37
N GLU A 369 24.26 -24.20 -6.17
CA GLU A 369 25.48 -23.39 -6.24
C GLU A 369 25.19 -21.97 -6.78
N VAL A 370 24.32 -21.85 -7.79
CA VAL A 370 23.88 -20.56 -8.32
C VAL A 370 23.10 -19.78 -7.27
N LEU A 371 22.22 -20.43 -6.52
CA LEU A 371 21.49 -19.80 -5.41
C LEU A 371 22.44 -19.30 -4.31
N VAL A 372 23.40 -20.11 -3.90
CA VAL A 372 24.43 -19.74 -2.90
C VAL A 372 25.28 -18.58 -3.41
N TRP A 373 25.69 -18.60 -4.67
CA TRP A 373 26.41 -17.52 -5.29
C TRP A 373 25.60 -16.22 -5.31
N PHE A 374 24.31 -16.31 -5.67
CA PHE A 374 23.44 -15.14 -5.70
C PHE A 374 23.24 -14.50 -4.32
N VAL A 375 23.11 -15.31 -3.28
CA VAL A 375 23.09 -14.82 -1.90
C VAL A 375 24.35 -14.01 -1.59
N ARG A 376 25.54 -14.51 -1.94
CA ARG A 376 26.81 -13.79 -1.74
C ARG A 376 26.89 -12.48 -2.52
N LEU A 377 26.38 -12.50 -3.75
CA LEU A 377 26.26 -11.27 -4.57
C LEU A 377 25.40 -10.22 -3.85
N LEU A 378 24.23 -10.61 -3.33
CA LEU A 378 23.32 -9.70 -2.66
C LEU A 378 23.88 -9.14 -1.35
N GLU A 379 24.59 -9.96 -0.56
CA GLU A 379 25.22 -9.51 0.69
C GLU A 379 26.19 -8.32 0.49
N MET A 380 26.77 -8.19 -0.70
CA MET A 380 27.62 -7.04 -1.02
C MET A 380 26.84 -5.76 -1.30
N PHE A 381 25.63 -5.85 -1.86
CA PHE A 381 24.92 -4.69 -2.38
C PHE A 381 23.70 -4.27 -1.55
N VAL A 382 23.04 -5.19 -0.84
CA VAL A 382 21.87 -4.90 0.02
C VAL A 382 22.15 -3.74 0.99
N PRO A 383 23.31 -3.64 1.65
CA PRO A 383 23.56 -2.50 2.55
C PRO A 383 23.56 -1.11 1.89
N SER A 384 23.64 -1.05 0.55
CA SER A 384 23.78 0.18 -0.23
C SER A 384 22.53 0.59 -1.00
N VAL A 385 21.41 -0.11 -0.80
CA VAL A 385 20.14 0.17 -1.50
C VAL A 385 19.00 0.45 -0.52
N ASP A 386 18.05 1.24 -0.98
CA ASP A 386 16.83 1.54 -0.23
C ASP A 386 15.76 0.47 -0.41
N HIS A 387 15.70 -0.16 -1.58
CA HIS A 387 14.77 -1.22 -1.95
C HIS A 387 15.37 -2.13 -3.05
N LEU A 388 14.81 -3.33 -3.21
CA LEU A 388 15.47 -4.44 -3.92
C LEU A 388 15.63 -4.23 -5.44
N ASP A 389 14.74 -3.48 -6.09
CA ASP A 389 14.84 -3.20 -7.55
C ASP A 389 16.12 -2.44 -7.92
N ARG A 390 16.78 -1.76 -6.95
CA ARG A 390 18.04 -1.05 -7.15
C ARG A 390 19.26 -1.96 -7.21
N LEU A 391 19.12 -3.21 -6.78
CA LEU A 391 20.22 -4.17 -6.72
C LEU A 391 20.80 -4.49 -8.08
N THR A 392 19.94 -4.69 -9.10
CA THR A 392 20.40 -4.99 -10.46
C THR A 392 21.31 -3.90 -11.02
N ALA A 393 20.91 -2.63 -10.89
CA ALA A 393 21.74 -1.51 -11.35
C ALA A 393 23.09 -1.44 -10.62
N LYS A 394 23.11 -1.77 -9.30
CA LYS A 394 24.34 -1.81 -8.51
C LYS A 394 25.26 -2.97 -8.89
N ALA A 395 24.68 -4.12 -9.25
CA ALA A 395 25.41 -5.36 -9.55
C ALA A 395 25.70 -5.54 -11.05
N LEU A 396 25.15 -4.71 -11.94
CA LEU A 396 25.20 -4.90 -13.39
C LEU A 396 26.63 -5.10 -13.92
N PHE A 397 27.63 -4.38 -13.36
CA PHE A 397 29.03 -4.50 -13.75
C PHE A 397 29.61 -5.91 -13.51
N ILE A 398 28.98 -6.73 -12.67
CA ILE A 398 29.39 -8.13 -12.46
C ILE A 398 29.21 -8.92 -13.76
N PHE A 399 28.13 -8.68 -14.50
CA PHE A 399 27.78 -9.37 -15.73
C PHE A 399 28.29 -8.67 -16.98
N GLY A 400 28.27 -7.35 -17.02
CA GLY A 400 28.55 -6.53 -18.19
C GLY A 400 29.65 -5.49 -17.94
N PHE A 401 30.90 -5.93 -17.64
CA PHE A 401 32.04 -5.04 -17.49
C PHE A 401 32.53 -4.54 -18.86
N ASP A 402 32.48 -3.21 -19.06
CA ASP A 402 32.99 -2.52 -20.23
C ASP A 402 34.19 -1.61 -19.83
N PRO A 403 35.41 -1.96 -20.24
CA PRO A 403 36.61 -1.22 -19.87
C PRO A 403 36.69 0.18 -20.52
N ASP A 404 36.10 0.40 -21.70
CA ASP A 404 36.13 1.68 -22.37
C ASP A 404 35.20 2.68 -21.68
N VAL A 405 34.01 2.23 -21.32
CA VAL A 405 33.07 3.00 -20.48
C VAL A 405 33.69 3.31 -19.12
N ALA A 406 34.37 2.33 -18.50
CA ALA A 406 35.04 2.51 -17.22
C ALA A 406 36.14 3.59 -17.27
N ARG A 407 36.93 3.60 -18.34
CA ARG A 407 38.00 4.60 -18.54
C ARG A 407 37.48 6.00 -18.89
N ALA A 408 36.38 6.06 -19.63
CA ALA A 408 35.80 7.33 -20.09
C ALA A 408 35.00 8.08 -19.01
N ARG A 409 34.77 7.50 -17.85
CA ARG A 409 34.04 8.17 -16.76
C ARG A 409 34.86 9.33 -16.21
N ASP A 410 34.27 10.52 -16.10
CA ASP A 410 34.93 11.74 -15.61
C ASP A 410 35.58 11.53 -14.24
N GLU A 411 34.94 10.80 -13.35
CA GLU A 411 35.41 10.47 -11.99
C GLU A 411 36.67 9.60 -11.98
N ASN A 412 36.94 8.84 -13.05
CA ASN A 412 38.10 7.97 -13.20
C ASN A 412 39.22 8.61 -13.99
N ALA A 413 38.90 9.53 -14.93
CA ALA A 413 39.84 10.06 -15.91
C ALA A 413 41.11 10.67 -15.28
N ALA A 414 40.91 11.53 -14.26
CA ALA A 414 42.05 12.16 -13.57
C ALA A 414 42.94 11.14 -12.85
N LEU A 415 42.34 10.13 -12.22
CA LEU A 415 43.06 9.10 -11.47
C LEU A 415 43.84 8.17 -12.40
N MET A 416 43.28 7.82 -13.56
CA MET A 416 43.87 6.90 -14.52
C MET A 416 45.06 7.50 -15.27
N THR A 417 45.23 8.83 -15.26
CA THR A 417 46.41 9.52 -15.86
C THR A 417 47.62 9.59 -14.92
N THR A 418 47.48 9.18 -13.65
CA THR A 418 48.58 9.22 -12.67
C THR A 418 49.64 8.15 -12.94
N ASP A 419 50.92 8.46 -12.64
CA ASP A 419 52.01 7.48 -12.73
C ASP A 419 51.79 6.30 -11.78
N SER A 420 51.23 6.53 -10.59
CA SER A 420 50.89 5.47 -9.63
C SER A 420 49.89 4.48 -10.21
N ALA A 421 48.78 4.95 -10.84
CA ALA A 421 47.80 4.07 -11.45
C ALA A 421 48.42 3.22 -12.58
N ARG A 422 49.25 3.83 -13.43
CA ARG A 422 49.90 3.13 -14.53
C ARG A 422 50.83 2.01 -14.03
N ILE A 423 51.66 2.30 -13.04
CA ILE A 423 52.60 1.33 -12.47
C ILE A 423 51.84 0.19 -11.76
N VAL A 424 50.83 0.50 -10.95
CA VAL A 424 50.00 -0.48 -10.24
C VAL A 424 49.29 -1.42 -11.22
N LEU A 425 48.70 -0.87 -12.30
CA LEU A 425 47.98 -1.69 -13.28
C LEU A 425 48.93 -2.56 -14.13
N ALA A 426 50.15 -2.06 -14.46
CA ALA A 426 51.16 -2.85 -15.14
C ALA A 426 51.59 -4.06 -14.29
N GLU A 427 51.84 -3.87 -12.98
CA GLU A 427 52.20 -4.92 -12.06
C GLU A 427 51.05 -5.93 -11.87
N LEU A 428 49.77 -5.46 -11.75
CA LEU A 428 48.61 -6.32 -11.65
C LEU A 428 48.47 -7.19 -12.92
N ALA A 429 48.58 -6.59 -14.09
CA ALA A 429 48.52 -7.30 -15.37
C ALA A 429 49.62 -8.37 -15.51
N GLY A 430 50.84 -8.07 -15.03
CA GLY A 430 51.93 -9.04 -15.00
C GLY A 430 51.60 -10.29 -14.16
N ARG A 431 51.02 -10.12 -12.97
CA ARG A 431 50.61 -11.21 -12.08
C ARG A 431 49.47 -12.01 -12.65
N VAL A 432 48.45 -11.34 -13.18
CA VAL A 432 47.31 -11.98 -13.83
C VAL A 432 47.74 -12.89 -15.00
N ARG A 433 48.72 -12.42 -15.83
CA ARG A 433 49.26 -13.24 -16.94
C ARG A 433 50.06 -14.45 -16.45
N ALA A 434 50.83 -14.27 -15.39
CA ALA A 434 51.68 -15.32 -14.84
C ALA A 434 50.84 -16.42 -14.10
N HIS A 435 49.61 -16.11 -13.75
CA HIS A 435 48.74 -17.00 -12.96
C HIS A 435 47.75 -17.73 -13.89
N SER A 436 47.72 -19.06 -13.90
CA SER A 436 46.89 -19.86 -14.79
C SER A 436 45.61 -20.41 -14.16
N LEU A 437 45.47 -20.30 -12.85
CA LEU A 437 44.32 -20.80 -12.08
C LEU A 437 43.32 -19.67 -11.79
N PRO A 438 42.07 -20.00 -11.38
CA PRO A 438 41.15 -18.98 -10.85
C PRO A 438 41.77 -18.19 -9.68
N VAL A 439 41.48 -16.91 -9.62
CA VAL A 439 42.05 -16.02 -8.60
C VAL A 439 41.23 -16.15 -7.32
N THR A 440 41.84 -16.68 -6.27
CA THR A 440 41.16 -16.70 -4.94
C THR A 440 41.37 -15.37 -4.20
N PRO A 441 40.54 -15.05 -3.20
CA PRO A 441 40.75 -13.87 -2.35
C PRO A 441 42.12 -13.81 -1.70
N GLU A 442 42.69 -14.98 -1.29
CA GLU A 442 44.00 -15.08 -0.68
C GLU A 442 45.09 -14.73 -1.67
N ILE A 443 45.03 -15.26 -2.92
CA ILE A 443 45.96 -14.95 -3.99
C ILE A 443 45.89 -13.44 -4.35
N PHE A 444 44.67 -12.93 -4.46
CA PHE A 444 44.46 -11.52 -4.74
C PHE A 444 45.03 -10.62 -3.64
N LYS A 445 44.82 -10.94 -2.39
CA LYS A 445 45.39 -10.22 -1.26
C LYS A 445 46.91 -10.27 -1.26
N GLN A 446 47.48 -11.44 -1.54
CA GLN A 446 48.95 -11.59 -1.70
C GLN A 446 49.45 -10.66 -2.81
N TRP A 447 48.79 -10.61 -3.98
CA TRP A 447 49.17 -9.70 -5.05
C TRP A 447 49.14 -8.23 -4.63
N MET A 448 48.14 -7.80 -3.86
CA MET A 448 48.06 -6.42 -3.39
C MET A 448 49.26 -6.04 -2.49
N GLU A 449 49.69 -6.93 -1.62
CA GLU A 449 50.84 -6.70 -0.77
C GLU A 449 52.18 -6.72 -1.60
N GLU A 450 52.33 -7.63 -2.53
CA GLU A 450 53.47 -7.70 -3.41
C GLU A 450 53.58 -6.45 -4.35
N ILE A 451 52.45 -5.98 -4.90
CA ILE A 451 52.38 -4.75 -5.72
C ILE A 451 52.78 -3.54 -4.87
N LYS A 452 52.27 -3.46 -3.65
CA LYS A 452 52.61 -2.41 -2.69
C LYS A 452 54.11 -2.37 -2.41
N VAL A 453 54.72 -3.54 -2.20
CA VAL A 453 56.19 -3.63 -1.98
C VAL A 453 56.97 -3.27 -3.23
N ALA A 454 56.59 -3.78 -4.40
CA ALA A 454 57.29 -3.54 -5.67
C ALA A 454 57.20 -2.09 -6.15
N THR A 455 56.09 -1.43 -5.93
CA THR A 455 55.80 -0.07 -6.43
C THR A 455 56.02 1.02 -5.39
N GLY A 456 55.99 0.69 -4.09
CA GLY A 456 55.90 1.67 -3.00
C GLY A 456 54.58 2.41 -2.89
N VAL A 457 53.61 2.13 -3.77
CA VAL A 457 52.27 2.74 -3.78
C VAL A 457 51.36 2.06 -2.74
N LYS A 458 50.57 2.81 -2.02
CA LYS A 458 49.70 2.33 -0.95
C LYS A 458 48.41 3.15 -0.79
N GLY A 459 47.47 2.63 0.02
CA GLY A 459 46.22 3.32 0.28
C GLY A 459 45.31 3.41 -0.96
N THR A 460 44.69 4.54 -1.15
CA THR A 460 43.78 4.81 -2.26
C THR A 460 44.44 4.73 -3.62
N ASP A 461 45.70 5.17 -3.72
CA ASP A 461 46.48 5.17 -4.96
C ASP A 461 46.80 3.74 -5.45
N LEU A 462 46.85 2.76 -4.55
CA LEU A 462 46.96 1.34 -4.87
C LEU A 462 45.58 0.75 -5.23
N LEU A 463 44.59 0.99 -4.38
CA LEU A 463 43.31 0.25 -4.46
C LEU A 463 42.36 0.80 -5.51
N HIS A 464 42.34 2.12 -5.78
CA HIS A 464 41.41 2.73 -6.74
C HIS A 464 41.65 2.26 -8.18
N PRO A 465 42.91 2.28 -8.73
CA PRO A 465 43.15 1.76 -10.07
C PRO A 465 42.72 0.29 -10.23
N VAL A 466 43.03 -0.54 -9.24
CA VAL A 466 42.65 -1.95 -9.20
C VAL A 466 41.14 -2.11 -9.21
N ARG A 467 40.44 -1.34 -8.38
CA ARG A 467 38.99 -1.35 -8.32
C ARG A 467 38.35 -0.92 -9.63
N ILE A 468 38.85 0.14 -10.24
CA ILE A 468 38.36 0.61 -11.55
C ILE A 468 38.55 -0.48 -12.61
N ALA A 469 39.68 -1.18 -12.63
CA ALA A 469 39.95 -2.26 -13.57
C ALA A 469 38.99 -3.46 -13.37
N LEU A 470 38.46 -3.66 -12.17
CA LEU A 470 37.52 -4.76 -11.86
C LEU A 470 36.03 -4.37 -11.95
N THR A 471 35.68 -3.12 -11.66
CA THR A 471 34.30 -2.69 -11.47
C THR A 471 33.87 -1.54 -12.37
N GLY A 472 34.81 -0.78 -12.92
CA GLY A 472 34.56 0.46 -13.63
C GLY A 472 34.33 1.69 -12.73
N THR A 473 34.53 1.58 -11.41
CA THR A 473 34.39 2.69 -10.46
C THR A 473 35.50 2.66 -9.42
N HIS A 474 35.90 3.82 -8.88
CA HIS A 474 36.91 3.91 -7.82
C HIS A 474 36.36 3.55 -6.43
N SER A 475 35.02 3.49 -6.26
CA SER A 475 34.31 3.12 -5.04
C SER A 475 33.44 1.88 -5.26
N GLY A 476 33.12 1.12 -4.20
CA GLY A 476 32.28 -0.07 -4.33
C GLY A 476 32.48 -1.08 -3.19
N PRO A 477 32.00 -2.31 -3.36
CA PRO A 477 32.10 -3.35 -2.35
C PRO A 477 33.54 -3.76 -2.05
N ASP A 478 33.73 -4.49 -0.96
CA ASP A 478 35.02 -5.06 -0.57
C ASP A 478 35.62 -5.92 -1.69
N LEU A 479 36.91 -5.68 -2.01
CA LEU A 479 37.57 -6.35 -3.14
C LEU A 479 37.75 -7.84 -2.94
N ASP A 480 37.95 -8.30 -1.71
CA ASP A 480 38.11 -9.75 -1.43
C ASP A 480 36.80 -10.49 -1.70
N LYS A 481 35.68 -9.91 -1.25
CA LYS A 481 34.35 -10.46 -1.54
C LYS A 481 34.03 -10.39 -3.03
N LEU A 482 34.37 -9.29 -3.68
CA LEU A 482 34.16 -9.08 -5.10
C LEU A 482 34.88 -10.10 -5.97
N VAL A 483 36.17 -10.35 -5.70
CA VAL A 483 36.97 -11.37 -6.41
C VAL A 483 36.34 -12.74 -6.29
N SER A 484 35.92 -13.13 -5.07
CA SER A 484 35.22 -14.41 -4.85
C SER A 484 33.94 -14.54 -5.69
N VAL A 485 33.11 -13.51 -5.72
CA VAL A 485 31.85 -13.52 -6.48
C VAL A 485 32.12 -13.55 -7.99
N ILE A 486 33.10 -12.78 -8.49
CA ILE A 486 33.48 -12.79 -9.91
C ILE A 486 33.94 -14.19 -10.35
N GLU A 487 34.90 -14.80 -9.65
CA GLU A 487 35.48 -16.08 -10.05
C GLU A 487 34.46 -17.23 -9.94
N GLN A 488 33.66 -17.24 -8.88
CA GLN A 488 32.60 -18.23 -8.74
C GLN A 488 31.50 -18.08 -9.82
N GLY A 489 31.06 -16.83 -10.11
CA GLY A 489 30.08 -16.60 -11.17
C GLY A 489 30.58 -17.01 -12.55
N ALA A 490 31.88 -16.81 -12.83
CA ALA A 490 32.53 -17.29 -14.06
C ALA A 490 32.56 -18.83 -14.12
N ALA A 491 32.92 -19.49 -13.01
CA ALA A 491 32.98 -20.95 -12.91
C ALA A 491 31.60 -21.60 -13.09
N LEU A 492 30.52 -20.92 -12.65
CA LEU A 492 29.13 -21.36 -12.83
C LEU A 492 28.55 -21.09 -14.21
N GLY A 493 29.33 -20.48 -15.12
CA GLY A 493 28.87 -20.19 -16.49
C GLY A 493 27.82 -19.07 -16.59
N LEU A 494 27.77 -18.16 -15.62
CA LEU A 494 26.79 -17.07 -15.54
C LEU A 494 27.11 -15.86 -16.42
N GLY A 495 28.01 -15.99 -17.39
CA GLY A 495 28.42 -14.88 -18.25
C GLY A 495 29.26 -13.81 -17.54
N VAL A 496 29.74 -14.11 -16.34
CA VAL A 496 30.58 -13.21 -15.53
C VAL A 496 32.02 -13.27 -16.04
N PRO A 497 32.64 -12.16 -16.51
CA PRO A 497 34.05 -12.16 -16.87
C PRO A 497 34.96 -12.36 -15.66
N THR A 498 35.98 -13.24 -15.73
CA THR A 498 36.94 -13.48 -14.65
C THR A 498 37.74 -12.26 -14.29
N VAL A 499 38.39 -12.24 -13.15
CA VAL A 499 39.35 -11.20 -12.74
C VAL A 499 40.43 -10.99 -13.84
N ARG A 500 40.93 -12.11 -14.38
CA ARG A 500 41.89 -12.11 -15.51
C ARG A 500 41.32 -11.37 -16.70
N GLN A 501 40.15 -11.77 -17.20
CA GLN A 501 39.52 -11.17 -18.38
C GLN A 501 39.23 -9.67 -18.20
N ARG A 502 38.84 -9.25 -16.97
CA ARG A 502 38.61 -7.83 -16.66
C ARG A 502 39.88 -7.02 -16.73
N VAL A 503 40.96 -7.48 -16.09
CA VAL A 503 42.25 -6.78 -16.06
C VAL A 503 42.85 -6.73 -17.46
N GLU A 504 42.92 -7.84 -18.21
CA GLU A 504 43.46 -7.91 -19.58
C GLU A 504 42.69 -6.96 -20.52
N ARG A 505 41.37 -6.98 -20.51
CA ARG A 505 40.55 -6.04 -21.31
C ARG A 505 40.75 -4.58 -20.88
N PHE A 506 40.94 -4.32 -19.59
CA PHE A 506 41.12 -2.97 -19.08
C PHE A 506 42.45 -2.39 -19.42
N VAL A 507 43.54 -3.13 -19.45
CA VAL A 507 44.86 -2.65 -19.81
C VAL A 507 45.15 -2.74 -21.32
N GLY A 508 44.26 -3.34 -22.11
CA GLY A 508 44.36 -3.42 -23.56
C GLY A 508 45.38 -4.48 -24.04
N VAL A 509 45.45 -5.60 -23.35
CA VAL A 509 46.40 -6.71 -23.65
C VAL A 509 45.64 -8.02 -23.85
#